data_f2e73245bbf6d95a15a8d25d9520738d
#
_entry.id   f2e73245bbf6d95a15a8d25d9520738d
#
_cell.length_a   1.000
_cell.length_b   1.000
_cell.length_c   1.000
_cell.angle_alpha   90.00
_cell.angle_beta   90.00
_cell.angle_gamma   90.00
#
_symmetry.space_group_name_H-M   'P 1'
#
loop_
_entity.id
_entity.type
_entity.pdbx_description
1 polymer ?
#
loop_
_entity_poly.entity_id
_entity_poly.type
_entity_poly.pdbx_seq_one_letter_code
_entity_poly.pdbx_strand_id
1 'polypeptide(L)'
;MKKLLVLTMVVALLTSLLAGCSQTKDQGTNGTKQTKEDTKTDNQSSGDKVFRIAYIARAQADSFAAWLANAVTEEAEKYPNVKLDVFDGQASDDTENSLIENAITNKYDAIIVQPNNGEAQRPYVEKAVAAGLVTITTNARISGIEGSSSVDADPYAQAKVNADLAVSQVPQGANVVVLLGPPGNFHADQREQSWQKEFFDKRPDVKIVGKEIANWNKDEAMNYMETWVQANDKIDAVIAMNDNMAAGALEVVKDDPKFDNILAYGVDGTAEACLLIKDGLMTSTSLQSAYDLATALLSTANKLLTGEETQIDIDIDCPLITKDNVDQYIEMHKKSGAIK
;
A
#
# COMPACT_ATOMS: atom_id res chain seq x y z
N MET A 1 24.79 46.21 22.49
CA MET A 1 24.23 47.13 23.50
C MET A 1 22.84 46.67 23.90
N LYS A 2 22.70 46.32 25.21
CA LYS A 2 21.50 46.45 26.07
C LYS A 2 20.22 45.74 25.62
N LYS A 3 19.49 44.92 26.41
CA LYS A 3 19.46 44.48 27.84
C LYS A 3 18.47 43.33 27.86
N LEU A 4 18.73 42.18 28.34
CA LEU A 4 18.46 41.50 29.61
C LEU A 4 17.27 42.07 30.40
N LEU A 5 16.19 41.26 30.54
CA LEU A 5 15.33 41.35 31.73
C LEU A 5 14.83 39.92 32.08
N VAL A 6 15.29 39.47 33.23
CA VAL A 6 14.84 38.34 34.03
C VAL A 6 13.69 38.82 34.89
N LEU A 7 12.63 38.03 35.06
CA LEU A 7 11.79 38.19 36.24
C LEU A 7 11.26 36.80 36.69
N THR A 8 11.74 36.44 37.84
CA THR A 8 11.36 35.32 38.72
C THR A 8 10.20 35.70 39.64
N MET A 9 9.60 34.69 40.27
CA MET A 9 8.75 34.66 41.48
C MET A 9 7.30 34.22 41.23
N VAL A 10 6.61 33.36 42.01
CA VAL A 10 6.79 32.89 43.40
C VAL A 10 5.89 31.64 43.58
N VAL A 11 6.36 30.72 44.41
CA VAL A 11 5.72 29.55 45.01
C VAL A 11 4.63 29.98 46.01
N ALA A 12 3.49 29.24 46.07
CA ALA A 12 2.68 29.14 47.26
C ALA A 12 2.06 27.78 47.43
N LEU A 13 2.60 27.03 48.42
CA LEU A 13 1.99 25.88 49.08
C LEU A 13 0.80 26.34 49.92
N LEU A 14 -0.26 25.53 49.97
CA LEU A 14 -1.14 25.48 51.14
C LEU A 14 -1.70 24.07 51.31
N THR A 15 -1.24 23.45 52.36
CA THR A 15 -1.70 22.22 53.03
C THR A 15 -2.93 22.47 53.87
N SER A 16 -3.88 21.54 53.90
CA SER A 16 -4.74 21.38 55.10
C SER A 16 -5.19 19.92 55.29
N LEU A 17 -4.78 19.40 56.44
CA LEU A 17 -5.13 18.15 57.09
C LEU A 17 -6.49 18.27 57.81
N LEU A 18 -7.02 17.08 58.16
CA LEU A 18 -7.73 16.62 59.36
C LEU A 18 -8.96 15.80 59.01
N ALA A 19 -9.02 14.50 59.17
CA ALA A 19 -9.11 13.66 60.37
C ALA A 19 -10.53 13.57 60.98
N GLY A 20 -11.05 12.36 61.08
CA GLY A 20 -12.29 12.05 61.79
C GLY A 20 -12.48 10.53 61.89
N CYS A 21 -11.89 9.93 62.92
CA CYS A 21 -12.22 8.57 63.39
C CYS A 21 -13.54 8.55 64.14
N SER A 22 -14.31 7.45 64.03
CA SER A 22 -15.11 6.95 65.15
C SER A 22 -15.30 5.43 65.04
N GLN A 23 -14.79 4.74 66.05
CA GLN A 23 -15.03 3.33 66.38
C GLN A 23 -16.36 3.20 67.12
N THR A 24 -17.07 2.09 66.90
CA THR A 24 -17.78 1.40 67.98
C THR A 24 -17.78 -0.11 67.72
N LYS A 25 -17.28 -0.85 68.72
CA LYS A 25 -17.39 -2.29 68.86
C LYS A 25 -18.80 -2.65 69.32
N ASP A 26 -19.35 -3.79 68.91
CA ASP A 26 -19.89 -4.74 69.88
C ASP A 26 -19.87 -6.20 69.35
N GLN A 27 -19.72 -7.11 70.30
CA GLN A 27 -19.55 -8.57 70.16
C GLN A 27 -20.89 -9.28 70.08
N GLY A 28 -20.92 -10.48 69.47
CA GLY A 28 -21.98 -11.45 69.77
C GLY A 28 -22.03 -12.64 68.79
N THR A 29 -21.31 -13.70 69.15
CA THR A 29 -21.62 -15.15 69.06
C THR A 29 -22.24 -15.82 67.85
N ASN A 30 -21.48 -16.80 67.34
CA ASN A 30 -21.82 -18.17 66.88
C ASN A 30 -23.02 -18.45 66.00
N GLY A 31 -22.73 -19.07 64.85
CA GLY A 31 -23.69 -19.81 64.04
C GLY A 31 -23.06 -20.37 62.79
N THR A 32 -22.43 -21.55 62.88
CA THR A 32 -21.93 -22.34 61.74
C THR A 32 -23.06 -22.70 60.78
N LYS A 33 -23.02 -22.17 59.53
CA LYS A 33 -23.68 -22.79 58.38
C LYS A 33 -22.77 -22.71 57.17
N GLN A 34 -22.26 -23.88 56.79
CA GLN A 34 -21.67 -24.13 55.46
C GLN A 34 -22.69 -23.73 54.40
N THR A 35 -22.41 -22.69 53.67
CA THR A 35 -23.08 -22.40 52.39
C THR A 35 -22.07 -22.72 51.29
N LYS A 36 -22.42 -23.69 50.47
CA LYS A 36 -21.72 -24.01 49.23
C LYS A 36 -21.57 -22.71 48.43
N GLU A 37 -20.33 -22.34 48.11
CA GLU A 37 -20.03 -21.40 47.07
C GLU A 37 -20.40 -22.08 45.74
N ASP A 38 -21.54 -21.71 45.19
CA ASP A 38 -21.82 -21.87 43.78
C ASP A 38 -20.86 -20.92 43.05
N THR A 39 -19.82 -21.50 42.47
CA THR A 39 -18.99 -20.86 41.49
C THR A 39 -19.92 -20.57 40.28
N LYS A 40 -20.52 -19.41 40.25
CA LYS A 40 -21.05 -18.87 39.00
C LYS A 40 -19.84 -18.69 38.10
N THR A 41 -19.68 -19.64 37.20
CA THR A 41 -18.95 -19.42 35.96
C THR A 41 -19.70 -18.28 35.26
N ASP A 42 -19.12 -17.08 35.31
CA ASP A 42 -19.52 -15.99 34.42
C ASP A 42 -19.25 -16.51 33.01
N ASN A 43 -20.28 -17.08 32.42
CA ASN A 43 -20.40 -17.14 30.98
C ASN A 43 -20.56 -15.66 30.54
N GLN A 44 -19.43 -14.95 30.43
CA GLN A 44 -19.36 -13.79 29.57
C GLN A 44 -19.78 -14.27 28.19
N SER A 45 -21.04 -13.97 27.84
CA SER A 45 -21.48 -13.88 26.47
C SER A 45 -20.36 -13.18 25.72
N SER A 46 -19.68 -13.87 24.80
CA SER A 46 -18.77 -13.28 23.86
C SER A 46 -19.62 -12.36 22.97
N GLY A 47 -19.87 -11.13 23.43
CA GLY A 47 -20.26 -10.04 22.57
C GLY A 47 -19.16 -9.97 21.53
N ASP A 48 -19.55 -10.04 20.26
CA ASP A 48 -18.63 -10.09 19.14
C ASP A 48 -17.59 -8.97 19.28
N LYS A 49 -16.33 -9.35 19.54
CA LYS A 49 -15.24 -8.38 19.69
C LYS A 49 -15.11 -7.63 18.36
N VAL A 50 -15.23 -6.32 18.41
CA VAL A 50 -14.97 -5.45 17.26
C VAL A 50 -13.47 -5.17 17.23
N PHE A 51 -12.81 -5.61 16.17
CA PHE A 51 -11.39 -5.39 15.91
C PHE A 51 -11.17 -4.05 15.22
N ARG A 52 -10.16 -3.30 15.67
CA ARG A 52 -9.73 -2.05 15.03
C ARG A 52 -8.54 -2.32 14.13
N ILE A 53 -8.67 -2.01 12.86
CA ILE A 53 -7.63 -2.16 11.84
C ILE A 53 -7.21 -0.78 11.35
N ALA A 54 -5.90 -0.49 11.39
CA ALA A 54 -5.31 0.67 10.71
C ALA A 54 -4.79 0.24 9.34
N TYR A 55 -5.35 0.80 8.25
CA TYR A 55 -4.80 0.69 6.92
C TYR A 55 -3.97 1.94 6.62
N ILE A 56 -2.69 1.78 6.38
CA ILE A 56 -1.75 2.85 6.07
C ILE A 56 -1.43 2.77 4.58
N ALA A 57 -2.11 3.60 3.78
CA ALA A 57 -1.86 3.73 2.35
C ALA A 57 -0.57 4.51 2.11
N ARG A 58 0.26 4.09 1.15
CA ARG A 58 1.52 4.74 0.80
C ARG A 58 1.32 6.23 0.44
N ALA A 59 0.39 6.50 -0.47
CA ALA A 59 0.08 7.86 -0.90
C ALA A 59 -1.29 7.89 -1.60
N GLN A 60 -2.29 8.50 -1.00
CA GLN A 60 -3.62 8.61 -1.64
C GLN A 60 -3.64 9.51 -2.90
N ALA A 61 -2.60 10.28 -3.14
CA ALA A 61 -2.40 11.01 -4.39
C ALA A 61 -1.97 10.11 -5.57
N ASP A 62 -1.50 8.89 -5.29
CA ASP A 62 -1.19 7.88 -6.30
C ASP A 62 -2.46 7.12 -6.69
N SER A 63 -2.69 6.96 -8.01
CA SER A 63 -3.94 6.38 -8.52
C SER A 63 -4.19 4.95 -8.04
N PHE A 64 -3.14 4.11 -7.99
CA PHE A 64 -3.29 2.74 -7.53
C PHE A 64 -3.48 2.66 -6.01
N ALA A 65 -2.70 3.43 -5.23
CA ALA A 65 -2.83 3.45 -3.78
C ALA A 65 -4.21 3.98 -3.33
N ALA A 66 -4.76 4.97 -4.03
CA ALA A 66 -6.12 5.44 -3.81
C ALA A 66 -7.16 4.37 -4.16
N TRP A 67 -6.99 3.67 -5.29
CA TRP A 67 -7.89 2.58 -5.68
C TRP A 67 -7.87 1.45 -4.64
N LEU A 68 -6.69 1.02 -4.18
CA LEU A 68 -6.58 0.00 -3.15
C LEU A 68 -7.20 0.43 -1.81
N ALA A 69 -6.96 1.67 -1.36
CA ALA A 69 -7.56 2.19 -0.13
C ALA A 69 -9.10 2.21 -0.18
N ASN A 70 -9.67 2.59 -1.32
CA ASN A 70 -11.11 2.56 -1.54
C ASN A 70 -11.64 1.12 -1.54
N ALA A 71 -10.99 0.20 -2.26
CA ALA A 71 -11.39 -1.20 -2.31
C ALA A 71 -11.33 -1.88 -0.92
N VAL A 72 -10.28 -1.59 -0.11
CA VAL A 72 -10.17 -2.10 1.26
C VAL A 72 -11.27 -1.53 2.15
N THR A 73 -11.66 -0.26 1.94
CA THR A 73 -12.76 0.37 2.68
C THR A 73 -14.10 -0.30 2.35
N GLU A 74 -14.39 -0.50 1.07
CA GLU A 74 -15.61 -1.20 0.60
C GLU A 74 -15.65 -2.66 1.09
N GLU A 75 -14.53 -3.37 1.02
CA GLU A 75 -14.43 -4.76 1.47
C GLU A 75 -14.66 -4.89 2.98
N ALA A 76 -14.18 -3.91 3.78
CA ALA A 76 -14.34 -3.92 5.22
C ALA A 76 -15.81 -3.87 5.67
N GLU A 77 -16.72 -3.33 4.86
CA GLU A 77 -18.17 -3.31 5.14
C GLU A 77 -18.77 -4.70 5.23
N LYS A 78 -18.12 -5.72 4.62
CA LYS A 78 -18.56 -7.12 4.69
C LYS A 78 -18.21 -7.81 6.02
N TYR A 79 -17.39 -7.16 6.85
CA TYR A 79 -16.91 -7.68 8.14
C TYR A 79 -17.48 -6.88 9.30
N PRO A 80 -18.65 -7.23 9.86
CA PRO A 80 -19.33 -6.45 10.91
C PRO A 80 -18.53 -6.37 12.22
N ASN A 81 -17.57 -7.27 12.40
CA ASN A 81 -16.64 -7.28 13.53
C ASN A 81 -15.36 -6.48 13.29
N VAL A 82 -15.25 -5.74 12.18
CA VAL A 82 -14.09 -4.93 11.83
C VAL A 82 -14.47 -3.45 11.81
N LYS A 83 -13.65 -2.62 12.44
CA LYS A 83 -13.62 -1.17 12.25
C LYS A 83 -12.31 -0.78 11.59
N LEU A 84 -12.37 -0.33 10.35
CA LEU A 84 -11.23 0.12 9.56
C LEU A 84 -11.05 1.65 9.70
N ASP A 85 -9.82 2.07 10.00
CA ASP A 85 -9.39 3.47 9.90
C ASP A 85 -8.29 3.56 8.82
N VAL A 86 -8.48 4.43 7.82
CA VAL A 86 -7.55 4.59 6.67
C VAL A 86 -6.71 5.84 6.87
N PHE A 87 -5.41 5.70 6.71
CA PHE A 87 -4.42 6.77 6.85
C PHE A 87 -3.63 6.95 5.56
N ASP A 88 -3.18 8.18 5.29
CA ASP A 88 -2.38 8.55 4.13
C ASP A 88 -0.91 8.75 4.53
N GLY A 89 -0.02 7.92 3.99
CA GLY A 89 1.43 8.01 4.18
C GLY A 89 2.09 9.15 3.42
N GLN A 90 1.38 9.78 2.46
CA GLN A 90 1.82 10.96 1.70
C GLN A 90 3.14 10.76 0.95
N ALA A 91 3.46 9.53 0.54
CA ALA A 91 4.74 9.13 -0.04
C ALA A 91 5.96 9.56 0.82
N SER A 92 5.79 9.56 2.14
CA SER A 92 6.80 10.01 3.11
C SER A 92 7.11 8.90 4.10
N ASP A 93 8.37 8.45 4.14
CA ASP A 93 8.83 7.44 5.08
C ASP A 93 8.59 7.87 6.54
N ASP A 94 8.86 9.14 6.88
CA ASP A 94 8.64 9.67 8.22
C ASP A 94 7.16 9.68 8.62
N THR A 95 6.28 10.01 7.67
CA THR A 95 4.83 10.00 7.89
C THR A 95 4.33 8.57 8.14
N GLU A 96 4.70 7.61 7.28
CA GLU A 96 4.33 6.21 7.46
C GLU A 96 4.84 5.64 8.78
N ASN A 97 6.11 5.90 9.12
CA ASN A 97 6.71 5.47 10.37
C ASN A 97 5.95 6.01 11.58
N SER A 98 5.56 7.28 11.54
CA SER A 98 4.76 7.92 12.59
C SER A 98 3.35 7.32 12.68
N LEU A 99 2.73 6.97 11.55
CA LEU A 99 1.41 6.32 11.51
C LEU A 99 1.45 4.91 12.11
N ILE A 100 2.50 4.13 11.84
CA ILE A 100 2.71 2.80 12.45
C ILE A 100 2.86 2.94 13.99
N GLU A 101 3.69 3.87 14.46
CA GLU A 101 3.86 4.13 15.91
C GLU A 101 2.55 4.60 16.57
N ASN A 102 1.77 5.42 15.85
CA ASN A 102 0.45 5.85 16.32
C ASN A 102 -0.53 4.68 16.42
N ALA A 103 -0.52 3.74 15.47
CA ALA A 103 -1.37 2.55 15.53
C ALA A 103 -1.02 1.68 16.76
N ILE A 104 0.27 1.49 17.05
CA ILE A 104 0.74 0.77 18.25
C ILE A 104 0.25 1.49 19.52
N THR A 105 0.50 2.81 19.62
CA THR A 105 0.15 3.61 20.80
C THR A 105 -1.35 3.66 21.07
N ASN A 106 -2.15 3.74 20.02
CA ASN A 106 -3.62 3.75 20.08
C ASN A 106 -4.24 2.36 20.17
N LYS A 107 -3.41 1.31 20.32
CA LYS A 107 -3.82 -0.08 20.56
C LYS A 107 -4.81 -0.58 19.49
N TYR A 108 -4.43 -0.43 18.23
CA TYR A 108 -5.11 -1.14 17.16
C TYR A 108 -4.89 -2.65 17.33
N ASP A 109 -5.84 -3.46 16.86
CA ASP A 109 -5.72 -4.92 16.88
C ASP A 109 -4.86 -5.40 15.71
N ALA A 110 -4.91 -4.67 14.57
CA ALA A 110 -4.12 -4.96 13.39
C ALA A 110 -3.65 -3.70 12.68
N ILE A 111 -2.55 -3.82 11.94
CA ILE A 111 -2.13 -2.86 10.92
C ILE A 111 -1.97 -3.54 9.56
N ILE A 112 -2.37 -2.83 8.52
CA ILE A 112 -2.08 -3.18 7.13
C ILE A 112 -1.27 -2.02 6.58
N VAL A 113 -0.02 -2.27 6.18
CA VAL A 113 0.91 -1.25 5.70
C VAL A 113 1.19 -1.45 4.23
N GLN A 114 1.04 -0.41 3.43
CA GLN A 114 1.52 -0.32 2.06
C GLN A 114 2.82 0.49 2.04
N PRO A 115 4.01 -0.14 2.15
CA PRO A 115 5.25 0.57 2.37
C PRO A 115 5.66 1.46 1.21
N ASN A 116 6.10 2.67 1.51
CA ASN A 116 6.79 3.54 0.55
C ASN A 116 8.22 3.03 0.29
N ASN A 117 8.95 2.72 1.36
CA ASN A 117 10.31 2.20 1.34
C ASN A 117 10.45 1.08 2.37
N GLY A 118 10.65 -0.17 1.91
CA GLY A 118 10.69 -1.34 2.78
C GLY A 118 11.80 -1.30 3.84
N GLU A 119 12.95 -0.72 3.53
CA GLU A 119 14.05 -0.58 4.48
C GLU A 119 13.72 0.43 5.59
N ALA A 120 13.08 1.55 5.24
CA ALA A 120 12.69 2.59 6.18
C ALA A 120 11.55 2.13 7.11
N GLN A 121 10.58 1.39 6.60
CA GLN A 121 9.44 0.90 7.39
C GLN A 121 9.74 -0.38 8.18
N ARG A 122 10.73 -1.19 7.79
CA ARG A 122 11.05 -2.48 8.45
C ARG A 122 11.14 -2.40 9.97
N PRO A 123 11.91 -1.47 10.58
CA PRO A 123 12.03 -1.41 12.05
C PRO A 123 10.70 -1.11 12.76
N TYR A 124 9.80 -0.39 12.09
CA TYR A 124 8.49 -0.02 12.64
C TYR A 124 7.49 -1.16 12.51
N VAL A 125 7.54 -1.92 11.41
CA VAL A 125 6.77 -3.17 11.23
C VAL A 125 7.19 -4.21 12.27
N GLU A 126 8.50 -4.37 12.50
CA GLU A 126 9.03 -5.23 13.58
C GLU A 126 8.54 -4.80 14.97
N LYS A 127 8.49 -3.48 15.26
CA LYS A 127 7.92 -2.94 16.50
C LYS A 127 6.44 -3.27 16.63
N ALA A 128 5.66 -3.21 15.55
CA ALA A 128 4.23 -3.51 15.58
C ALA A 128 3.99 -4.99 15.91
N VAL A 129 4.75 -5.90 15.26
CA VAL A 129 4.73 -7.34 15.59
C VAL A 129 5.10 -7.57 17.06
N ALA A 130 6.19 -6.94 17.53
CA ALA A 130 6.65 -7.07 18.92
C ALA A 130 5.63 -6.51 19.94
N ALA A 131 4.82 -5.54 19.55
CA ALA A 131 3.72 -5.00 20.35
C ALA A 131 2.46 -5.88 20.33
N GLY A 132 2.47 -6.97 19.55
CA GLY A 132 1.36 -7.93 19.47
C GLY A 132 0.24 -7.54 18.51
N LEU A 133 0.47 -6.56 17.61
CA LEU A 133 -0.48 -6.25 16.56
C LEU A 133 -0.41 -7.32 15.47
N VAL A 134 -1.56 -7.76 14.96
CA VAL A 134 -1.61 -8.44 13.66
C VAL A 134 -1.06 -7.49 12.61
N THR A 135 -0.03 -7.93 11.90
CA THR A 135 0.73 -7.06 11.00
C THR A 135 0.75 -7.67 9.60
N ILE A 136 0.30 -6.89 8.61
CA ILE A 136 0.25 -7.31 7.21
C ILE A 136 0.91 -6.23 6.36
N THR A 137 1.81 -6.61 5.45
CA THR A 137 2.34 -5.71 4.43
C THR A 137 1.73 -6.04 3.06
N THR A 138 1.49 -5.02 2.23
CA THR A 138 0.84 -5.16 0.93
C THR A 138 1.41 -4.19 -0.08
N ASN A 139 1.36 -4.56 -1.35
CA ASN A 139 1.74 -3.69 -2.49
C ASN A 139 3.08 -2.99 -2.30
N ALA A 140 4.00 -3.69 -1.83
CA ALA A 140 5.44 -3.70 -1.59
C ALA A 140 5.70 -4.43 -0.26
N ARG A 141 5.64 -5.77 -0.28
CA ARG A 141 5.87 -6.58 0.93
C ARG A 141 7.22 -6.30 1.59
N ILE A 142 7.29 -6.44 2.90
CA ILE A 142 8.54 -6.47 3.65
C ILE A 142 8.77 -7.91 4.12
N SER A 143 9.61 -8.65 3.39
CA SER A 143 9.85 -10.08 3.66
C SER A 143 10.77 -10.31 4.85
N GLY A 144 10.67 -11.51 5.48
CA GLY A 144 11.63 -11.96 6.50
C GLY A 144 11.42 -11.37 7.89
N ILE A 145 10.22 -10.88 8.19
CA ILE A 145 9.80 -10.50 9.55
C ILE A 145 8.88 -11.61 10.07
N GLU A 146 9.36 -12.38 11.06
CA GLU A 146 8.57 -13.42 11.71
C GLU A 146 7.34 -12.80 12.40
N GLY A 147 6.16 -13.36 12.14
CA GLY A 147 4.88 -12.84 12.66
C GLY A 147 4.26 -11.70 11.84
N SER A 148 4.91 -11.24 10.76
CA SER A 148 4.29 -10.37 9.76
C SER A 148 3.83 -11.19 8.57
N SER A 149 2.61 -10.96 8.13
CA SER A 149 2.03 -11.55 6.93
C SER A 149 2.20 -10.63 5.71
N SER A 150 2.03 -11.20 4.51
CA SER A 150 1.99 -10.40 3.28
C SER A 150 0.83 -10.81 2.37
N VAL A 151 0.17 -9.81 1.79
CA VAL A 151 -0.79 -9.99 0.70
C VAL A 151 -0.36 -9.07 -0.42
N ASP A 152 0.12 -9.64 -1.51
CA ASP A 152 0.77 -8.88 -2.57
C ASP A 152 0.45 -9.45 -3.96
N ALA A 153 0.98 -8.84 -5.01
CA ALA A 153 1.08 -9.39 -6.35
C ALA A 153 2.58 -9.49 -6.68
N ASP A 154 3.01 -10.56 -7.34
CA ASP A 154 4.43 -10.74 -7.68
C ASP A 154 4.90 -9.65 -8.67
N PRO A 155 5.69 -8.65 -8.25
CA PRO A 155 6.09 -7.55 -9.12
C PRO A 155 7.05 -7.98 -10.24
N TYR A 156 7.83 -9.05 -10.02
CA TYR A 156 8.65 -9.60 -11.09
C TYR A 156 7.79 -10.22 -12.20
N ALA A 157 6.75 -10.97 -11.82
CA ALA A 157 5.81 -11.56 -12.76
C ALA A 157 4.99 -10.49 -13.51
N GLN A 158 4.59 -9.41 -12.83
CA GLN A 158 3.90 -8.27 -13.44
C GLN A 158 4.71 -7.63 -14.57
N ALA A 159 6.00 -7.36 -14.34
CA ALA A 159 6.87 -6.82 -15.37
C ALA A 159 7.17 -7.84 -16.45
N LYS A 160 7.36 -9.13 -16.08
CA LYS A 160 7.70 -10.21 -17.01
C LYS A 160 6.65 -10.40 -18.10
N VAL A 161 5.36 -10.37 -17.79
CA VAL A 161 4.31 -10.58 -18.81
C VAL A 161 4.31 -9.46 -19.86
N ASN A 162 4.63 -8.22 -19.47
CA ASN A 162 4.85 -7.11 -20.41
C ASN A 162 6.17 -7.24 -21.18
N ALA A 163 7.25 -7.62 -20.50
CA ALA A 163 8.57 -7.81 -21.11
C ALA A 163 8.55 -8.92 -22.18
N ASP A 164 7.89 -10.05 -21.89
CA ASP A 164 7.73 -11.15 -22.86
C ASP A 164 6.97 -10.68 -24.12
N LEU A 165 5.92 -9.85 -23.97
CA LEU A 165 5.21 -9.26 -25.09
C LEU A 165 6.13 -8.29 -25.87
N ALA A 166 6.84 -7.42 -25.17
CA ALA A 166 7.73 -6.41 -25.74
C ALA A 166 8.87 -7.01 -26.58
N VAL A 167 9.40 -8.19 -26.20
CA VAL A 167 10.44 -8.91 -26.98
C VAL A 167 10.03 -9.08 -28.45
N SER A 168 8.75 -9.35 -28.69
CA SER A 168 8.23 -9.58 -30.05
C SER A 168 7.72 -8.31 -30.74
N GLN A 169 7.33 -7.28 -29.99
CA GLN A 169 6.66 -6.09 -30.54
C GLN A 169 7.61 -4.91 -30.76
N VAL A 170 8.58 -4.72 -29.86
CA VAL A 170 9.52 -3.60 -29.97
C VAL A 170 10.40 -3.76 -31.21
N PRO A 171 10.47 -2.76 -32.11
CA PRO A 171 11.26 -2.86 -33.34
C PRO A 171 12.73 -3.14 -33.09
N GLN A 172 13.41 -3.75 -34.09
CA GLN A 172 14.85 -3.98 -34.01
C GLN A 172 15.60 -2.63 -34.00
N GLY A 173 16.57 -2.51 -33.07
CA GLY A 173 17.37 -1.30 -32.92
C GLY A 173 16.59 -0.12 -32.32
N ALA A 174 15.46 -0.38 -31.66
CA ALA A 174 14.57 0.63 -31.08
C ALA A 174 15.26 1.52 -30.06
N ASN A 175 14.83 2.78 -30.01
CA ASN A 175 15.12 3.71 -28.92
C ASN A 175 14.00 3.62 -27.89
N VAL A 176 14.32 3.31 -26.66
CA VAL A 176 13.32 3.21 -25.58
C VAL A 176 13.64 4.13 -24.41
N VAL A 177 12.61 4.57 -23.71
CA VAL A 177 12.73 5.30 -22.47
C VAL A 177 12.15 4.47 -21.32
N VAL A 178 12.72 4.63 -20.12
CA VAL A 178 12.37 3.85 -18.94
C VAL A 178 12.03 4.78 -17.77
N LEU A 179 10.86 4.60 -17.19
CA LEU A 179 10.36 5.34 -16.02
C LEU A 179 10.30 4.41 -14.82
N LEU A 180 11.13 4.71 -13.80
CA LEU A 180 11.29 3.88 -12.61
C LEU A 180 10.43 4.39 -11.45
N GLY A 181 10.07 3.46 -10.55
CA GLY A 181 9.52 3.78 -9.23
C GLY A 181 10.58 4.28 -8.24
N PRO A 182 10.19 4.64 -7.01
CA PRO A 182 11.09 5.15 -6.00
C PRO A 182 12.11 4.09 -5.55
N PRO A 183 13.34 4.49 -5.24
CA PRO A 183 14.39 3.59 -4.76
C PRO A 183 14.02 3.00 -3.39
N GLY A 184 14.41 1.75 -3.15
CA GLY A 184 14.10 1.03 -1.91
C GLY A 184 12.66 0.50 -1.83
N ASN A 185 11.84 0.73 -2.85
CA ASN A 185 10.54 0.11 -2.99
C ASN A 185 10.67 -1.27 -3.66
N PHE A 186 10.19 -2.32 -2.99
CA PHE A 186 10.31 -3.70 -3.46
C PHE A 186 9.72 -3.90 -4.88
N HIS A 187 8.56 -3.29 -5.17
CA HIS A 187 7.95 -3.39 -6.50
C HIS A 187 8.79 -2.71 -7.58
N ALA A 188 9.36 -1.54 -7.28
CA ALA A 188 10.23 -0.83 -8.23
C ALA A 188 11.44 -1.69 -8.61
N ASP A 189 12.14 -2.23 -7.61
CA ASP A 189 13.34 -3.02 -7.80
C ASP A 189 13.06 -4.32 -8.56
N GLN A 190 11.99 -5.04 -8.22
CA GLN A 190 11.65 -6.32 -8.86
C GLN A 190 11.16 -6.12 -10.31
N ARG A 191 10.36 -5.08 -10.58
CA ARG A 191 9.91 -4.75 -11.94
C ARG A 191 11.10 -4.35 -12.82
N GLU A 192 12.04 -3.54 -12.31
CA GLU A 192 13.26 -3.19 -13.04
C GLU A 192 14.12 -4.40 -13.34
N GLN A 193 14.37 -5.28 -12.36
CA GLN A 193 15.12 -6.54 -12.55
C GLN A 193 14.47 -7.43 -13.60
N SER A 194 13.15 -7.53 -13.61
CA SER A 194 12.40 -8.31 -14.58
C SER A 194 12.57 -7.75 -15.99
N TRP A 195 12.40 -6.44 -16.19
CA TRP A 195 12.62 -5.80 -17.47
C TRP A 195 14.07 -5.99 -17.96
N GLN A 196 15.06 -5.87 -17.07
CA GLN A 196 16.45 -6.10 -17.43
C GLN A 196 16.65 -7.52 -17.94
N LYS A 197 16.23 -8.53 -17.19
CA LYS A 197 16.46 -9.93 -17.50
C LYS A 197 15.60 -10.46 -18.64
N GLU A 198 14.31 -10.09 -18.67
CA GLU A 198 13.34 -10.68 -19.58
C GLU A 198 13.20 -9.91 -20.91
N PHE A 199 13.71 -8.66 -20.98
CA PHE A 199 13.68 -7.85 -22.18
C PHE A 199 15.07 -7.38 -22.61
N PHE A 200 15.77 -6.55 -21.84
CA PHE A 200 17.02 -5.92 -22.28
C PHE A 200 18.14 -6.93 -22.51
N ASP A 201 18.29 -7.96 -21.67
CA ASP A 201 19.29 -9.03 -21.87
C ASP A 201 18.99 -9.87 -23.13
N LYS A 202 17.71 -10.00 -23.51
CA LYS A 202 17.28 -10.71 -24.73
C LYS A 202 17.32 -9.84 -25.98
N ARG A 203 17.32 -8.52 -25.82
CA ARG A 203 17.26 -7.52 -26.90
C ARG A 203 18.43 -6.51 -26.77
N PRO A 204 19.69 -6.96 -26.91
CA PRO A 204 20.86 -6.08 -26.83
C PRO A 204 20.96 -5.08 -27.98
N ASP A 205 20.10 -5.20 -28.99
CA ASP A 205 19.95 -4.26 -30.09
C ASP A 205 19.19 -2.97 -29.68
N VAL A 206 18.38 -3.03 -28.61
CA VAL A 206 17.59 -1.91 -28.11
C VAL A 206 18.45 -0.91 -27.35
N LYS A 207 18.22 0.38 -27.56
CA LYS A 207 18.96 1.46 -26.92
C LYS A 207 18.08 2.17 -25.90
N ILE A 208 18.52 2.26 -24.67
CA ILE A 208 17.89 3.11 -23.65
C ILE A 208 18.39 4.53 -23.90
N VAL A 209 17.50 5.42 -24.35
CA VAL A 209 17.82 6.82 -24.65
C VAL A 209 17.35 7.78 -23.55
N GLY A 210 16.65 7.26 -22.55
CA GLY A 210 16.26 7.96 -21.33
C GLY A 210 15.89 6.96 -20.25
N LYS A 211 16.33 7.21 -19.00
CA LYS A 211 15.99 6.37 -17.84
C LYS A 211 16.04 7.23 -16.58
N GLU A 212 14.89 7.41 -15.95
CA GLU A 212 14.77 8.28 -14.77
C GLU A 212 13.79 7.69 -13.75
N ILE A 213 13.95 8.12 -12.50
CA ILE A 213 13.05 7.80 -11.40
C ILE A 213 11.93 8.83 -11.40
N ALA A 214 10.70 8.38 -11.66
CA ALA A 214 9.51 9.24 -11.69
C ALA A 214 8.53 8.92 -10.53
N ASN A 215 8.97 8.20 -9.50
CA ASN A 215 8.31 8.04 -8.19
C ASN A 215 6.82 7.65 -8.25
N TRP A 216 6.41 6.82 -9.22
CA TRP A 216 5.02 6.48 -9.51
C TRP A 216 4.15 7.68 -9.95
N ASN A 217 4.77 8.86 -10.20
CA ASN A 217 4.12 10.13 -10.39
C ASN A 217 3.95 10.47 -11.87
N LYS A 218 2.72 10.86 -12.24
CA LYS A 218 2.35 11.22 -13.62
C LYS A 218 3.06 12.48 -14.11
N ASP A 219 3.11 13.53 -13.27
CA ASP A 219 3.69 14.82 -13.64
C ASP A 219 5.21 14.74 -13.79
N GLU A 220 5.88 13.94 -12.92
CA GLU A 220 7.31 13.69 -13.08
C GLU A 220 7.62 12.94 -14.38
N ALA A 221 6.80 11.93 -14.73
CA ALA A 221 6.92 11.21 -15.98
C ALA A 221 6.72 12.12 -17.19
N MET A 222 5.74 13.06 -17.14
CA MET A 222 5.53 14.07 -18.17
C MET A 222 6.78 14.94 -18.35
N ASN A 223 7.36 15.48 -17.28
CA ASN A 223 8.54 16.34 -17.32
C ASN A 223 9.75 15.62 -17.95
N TYR A 224 9.97 14.35 -17.63
CA TYR A 224 11.03 13.55 -18.25
C TYR A 224 10.74 13.31 -19.72
N MET A 225 9.52 12.95 -20.09
CA MET A 225 9.14 12.71 -21.48
C MET A 225 9.28 13.98 -22.33
N GLU A 226 8.85 15.15 -21.85
CA GLU A 226 9.07 16.45 -22.51
C GLU A 226 10.55 16.70 -22.83
N THR A 227 11.44 16.36 -21.88
CA THR A 227 12.89 16.47 -22.08
C THR A 227 13.37 15.48 -23.15
N TRP A 228 12.92 14.25 -23.10
CA TRP A 228 13.38 13.19 -24.01
C TRP A 228 12.92 13.40 -25.46
N VAL A 229 11.69 13.90 -25.69
CA VAL A 229 11.23 14.19 -27.06
C VAL A 229 11.96 15.36 -27.70
N GLN A 230 12.52 16.27 -26.90
CA GLN A 230 13.39 17.35 -27.40
C GLN A 230 14.81 16.87 -27.73
N ALA A 231 15.31 15.87 -26.99
CA ALA A 231 16.67 15.34 -27.12
C ALA A 231 16.79 14.23 -28.18
N ASN A 232 15.68 13.57 -28.53
CA ASN A 232 15.68 12.39 -29.40
C ASN A 232 14.73 12.57 -30.57
N ASP A 233 15.25 12.33 -31.79
CA ASP A 233 14.43 12.37 -33.00
C ASP A 233 13.39 11.23 -33.07
N LYS A 234 13.61 10.17 -32.32
CA LYS A 234 12.76 8.99 -32.29
C LYS A 234 12.78 8.31 -30.93
N ILE A 235 11.61 7.99 -30.42
CA ILE A 235 11.39 7.09 -29.29
C ILE A 235 10.37 6.05 -29.74
N ASP A 236 10.73 4.79 -29.67
CA ASP A 236 9.90 3.67 -30.15
C ASP A 236 9.03 3.07 -29.06
N ALA A 237 9.48 3.14 -27.79
CA ALA A 237 8.71 2.60 -26.68
C ALA A 237 8.96 3.33 -25.36
N VAL A 238 7.93 3.38 -24.53
CA VAL A 238 7.95 3.75 -23.12
C VAL A 238 7.79 2.48 -22.27
N ILE A 239 8.75 2.24 -21.41
CA ILE A 239 8.69 1.18 -20.40
C ILE A 239 8.51 1.85 -19.04
N ALA A 240 7.31 1.81 -18.49
CA ALA A 240 6.98 2.41 -17.22
C ALA A 240 6.68 1.33 -16.17
N MET A 241 7.20 1.51 -14.96
CA MET A 241 7.01 0.54 -13.89
C MET A 241 5.60 0.62 -13.27
N ASN A 242 4.78 1.63 -13.68
CA ASN A 242 3.34 1.66 -13.42
C ASN A 242 2.56 2.41 -14.52
N ASP A 243 1.23 2.28 -14.49
CA ASP A 243 0.31 2.90 -15.47
C ASP A 243 0.31 4.43 -15.37
N ASN A 244 0.41 4.97 -14.17
CA ASN A 244 0.36 6.40 -13.95
C ASN A 244 1.51 7.13 -14.68
N MET A 245 2.72 6.57 -14.60
CA MET A 245 3.87 7.08 -15.34
C MET A 245 3.76 6.84 -16.85
N ALA A 246 3.23 5.67 -17.28
CA ALA A 246 2.97 5.41 -18.71
C ALA A 246 1.98 6.42 -19.29
N ALA A 247 0.86 6.66 -18.60
CA ALA A 247 -0.14 7.64 -19.00
C ALA A 247 0.45 9.07 -19.07
N GLY A 248 1.31 9.44 -18.10
CA GLY A 248 2.01 10.71 -18.12
C GLY A 248 2.90 10.89 -19.35
N ALA A 249 3.71 9.89 -19.68
CA ALA A 249 4.55 9.95 -20.88
C ALA A 249 3.71 10.03 -22.17
N LEU A 250 2.63 9.25 -22.26
CA LEU A 250 1.73 9.25 -23.42
C LEU A 250 1.00 10.59 -23.58
N GLU A 251 0.63 11.25 -22.48
CA GLU A 251 -0.02 12.58 -22.53
C GLU A 251 0.83 13.62 -23.26
N VAL A 252 2.17 13.55 -23.14
CA VAL A 252 3.10 14.47 -23.80
C VAL A 252 3.14 14.26 -25.32
N VAL A 253 2.93 13.04 -25.80
CA VAL A 253 3.15 12.66 -27.20
C VAL A 253 1.88 12.38 -27.99
N LYS A 254 0.72 12.32 -27.35
CA LYS A 254 -0.56 11.88 -27.95
C LYS A 254 -1.00 12.67 -29.18
N ASP A 255 -0.62 13.94 -29.27
CA ASP A 255 -1.01 14.85 -30.35
C ASP A 255 0.13 15.13 -31.36
N ASP A 256 1.28 14.44 -31.23
CA ASP A 256 2.42 14.55 -32.11
C ASP A 256 2.49 13.33 -33.06
N PRO A 257 2.19 13.52 -34.40
CA PRO A 257 2.21 12.44 -35.39
C PRO A 257 3.55 11.67 -35.44
N LYS A 258 4.63 12.26 -34.98
CA LYS A 258 5.95 11.62 -34.87
C LYS A 258 5.93 10.37 -33.98
N PHE A 259 4.99 10.32 -33.03
CA PHE A 259 4.86 9.27 -32.02
C PHE A 259 3.60 8.41 -32.14
N ASP A 260 2.83 8.51 -33.24
CA ASP A 260 1.59 7.74 -33.48
C ASP A 260 1.74 6.23 -33.27
N ASN A 261 2.95 5.69 -33.39
CA ASN A 261 3.22 4.26 -33.26
C ASN A 261 4.11 3.95 -32.03
N ILE A 262 4.20 4.86 -31.07
CA ILE A 262 4.96 4.60 -29.85
C ILE A 262 4.30 3.46 -29.06
N LEU A 263 5.10 2.51 -28.63
CA LEU A 263 4.63 1.44 -27.74
C LEU A 263 4.72 1.92 -26.28
N ALA A 264 3.77 1.51 -25.43
CA ALA A 264 3.83 1.85 -24.02
C ALA A 264 3.37 0.66 -23.14
N TYR A 265 4.14 0.38 -22.14
CA TYR A 265 3.95 -0.73 -21.20
C TYR A 265 3.85 -0.20 -19.78
N GLY A 266 2.86 -0.66 -19.02
CA GLY A 266 2.61 -0.27 -17.64
C GLY A 266 2.32 -1.45 -16.73
N VAL A 267 1.98 -1.16 -15.51
CA VAL A 267 1.51 -2.11 -14.50
C VAL A 267 0.44 -1.40 -13.68
N ASP A 268 -0.53 -2.10 -13.21
CA ASP A 268 -1.64 -1.88 -12.29
C ASP A 268 -2.99 -2.23 -12.91
N GLY A 269 -3.19 -2.03 -14.21
CA GLY A 269 -4.49 -2.24 -14.87
C GLY A 269 -5.50 -1.19 -14.48
N THR A 270 -5.08 0.06 -14.29
CA THR A 270 -5.94 1.18 -13.90
C THR A 270 -7.03 1.48 -14.94
N ALA A 271 -8.10 2.16 -14.51
CA ALA A 271 -9.17 2.59 -15.40
C ALA A 271 -8.64 3.44 -16.58
N GLU A 272 -7.70 4.37 -16.33
CA GLU A 272 -7.08 5.20 -17.35
C GLU A 272 -6.27 4.35 -18.34
N ALA A 273 -5.44 3.43 -17.85
CA ALA A 273 -4.65 2.54 -18.72
C ALA A 273 -5.54 1.66 -19.59
N CYS A 274 -6.62 1.10 -19.02
CA CYS A 274 -7.58 0.32 -19.79
C CYS A 274 -8.23 1.13 -20.93
N LEU A 275 -8.56 2.41 -20.70
CA LEU A 275 -9.08 3.28 -21.73
C LEU A 275 -8.01 3.60 -22.80
N LEU A 276 -6.77 3.90 -22.39
CA LEU A 276 -5.66 4.13 -23.31
C LEU A 276 -5.37 2.90 -24.19
N ILE A 277 -5.44 1.69 -23.62
CA ILE A 277 -5.28 0.43 -24.37
C ILE A 277 -6.45 0.25 -25.35
N LYS A 278 -7.69 0.51 -24.92
CA LYS A 278 -8.87 0.44 -25.79
C LYS A 278 -8.75 1.35 -27.00
N ASP A 279 -8.29 2.58 -26.79
CA ASP A 279 -8.08 3.58 -27.83
C ASP A 279 -6.82 3.31 -28.69
N GLY A 280 -5.98 2.37 -28.30
CA GLY A 280 -4.76 1.97 -28.99
C GLY A 280 -3.56 2.90 -28.75
N LEU A 281 -3.64 3.75 -27.71
CA LEU A 281 -2.57 4.66 -27.31
C LEU A 281 -1.54 3.97 -26.38
N MET A 282 -1.97 2.97 -25.62
CA MET A 282 -1.10 2.15 -24.77
C MET A 282 -1.12 0.70 -25.26
N THR A 283 0.02 0.02 -25.19
CA THR A 283 0.19 -1.33 -25.70
C THR A 283 -0.36 -2.38 -24.75
N SER A 284 0.04 -2.32 -23.49
CA SER A 284 -0.39 -3.26 -22.46
C SER A 284 -0.10 -2.75 -21.06
N THR A 285 -0.81 -3.35 -20.11
CA THR A 285 -0.52 -3.27 -18.68
C THR A 285 -0.71 -4.66 -18.05
N SER A 286 -0.06 -4.95 -16.92
CA SER A 286 -0.39 -6.13 -16.12
C SER A 286 -1.33 -5.72 -15.00
N LEU A 287 -2.40 -6.49 -14.77
CA LEU A 287 -3.35 -6.21 -13.70
C LEU A 287 -2.69 -6.43 -12.33
N GLN A 288 -2.91 -5.49 -11.44
CA GLN A 288 -2.78 -5.60 -10.01
C GLN A 288 -4.15 -5.27 -9.42
N SER A 289 -4.99 -6.29 -9.23
CA SER A 289 -6.39 -6.06 -8.85
C SER A 289 -6.50 -5.54 -7.42
N ALA A 290 -6.87 -4.27 -7.25
CA ALA A 290 -7.14 -3.71 -5.94
C ALA A 290 -8.28 -4.42 -5.20
N TYR A 291 -9.28 -4.95 -5.93
CA TYR A 291 -10.39 -5.71 -5.33
C TYR A 291 -9.94 -7.07 -4.81
N ASP A 292 -9.10 -7.80 -5.57
CA ASP A 292 -8.60 -9.10 -5.15
C ASP A 292 -7.64 -8.94 -3.97
N LEU A 293 -6.79 -7.89 -4.00
CA LEU A 293 -5.94 -7.52 -2.85
C LEU A 293 -6.80 -7.18 -1.62
N ALA A 294 -7.81 -6.34 -1.76
CA ALA A 294 -8.68 -5.96 -0.65
C ALA A 294 -9.38 -7.17 -0.03
N THR A 295 -9.94 -8.05 -0.87
CA THR A 295 -10.60 -9.29 -0.42
C THR A 295 -9.62 -10.21 0.31
N ALA A 296 -8.42 -10.39 -0.24
CA ALA A 296 -7.37 -11.20 0.38
C ALA A 296 -6.87 -10.56 1.69
N LEU A 297 -6.69 -9.22 1.74
CA LEU A 297 -6.25 -8.48 2.93
C LEU A 297 -7.23 -8.62 4.09
N LEU A 298 -8.52 -8.36 3.86
CA LEU A 298 -9.53 -8.43 4.92
C LEU A 298 -9.77 -9.87 5.38
N SER A 299 -9.77 -10.84 4.46
CA SER A 299 -9.84 -12.27 4.81
C SER A 299 -8.64 -12.70 5.65
N THR A 300 -7.42 -12.31 5.25
CA THR A 300 -6.17 -12.58 6.00
C THR A 300 -6.23 -11.93 7.38
N ALA A 301 -6.56 -10.64 7.46
CA ALA A 301 -6.66 -9.93 8.73
C ALA A 301 -7.68 -10.60 9.68
N ASN A 302 -8.83 -11.00 9.16
CA ASN A 302 -9.86 -11.68 9.98
C ASN A 302 -9.37 -13.02 10.52
N LYS A 303 -8.72 -13.88 9.69
CA LYS A 303 -8.18 -15.18 10.13
C LYS A 303 -7.10 -15.02 11.21
N LEU A 304 -6.21 -14.04 11.04
CA LEU A 304 -5.16 -13.75 12.01
C LEU A 304 -5.75 -13.20 13.33
N LEU A 305 -6.72 -12.29 13.25
CA LEU A 305 -7.38 -11.67 14.41
C LEU A 305 -8.24 -12.66 15.22
N THR A 306 -8.81 -13.65 14.54
CA THR A 306 -9.59 -14.73 15.21
C THR A 306 -8.72 -15.88 15.70
N GLY A 307 -7.41 -15.88 15.38
CA GLY A 307 -6.47 -16.93 15.77
C GLY A 307 -6.64 -18.22 14.97
N GLU A 308 -7.29 -18.17 13.81
CA GLU A 308 -7.42 -19.30 12.88
C GLU A 308 -6.07 -19.64 12.26
N GLU A 309 -5.25 -18.60 11.97
CA GLU A 309 -3.91 -18.69 11.43
C GLU A 309 -2.95 -17.76 12.19
N THR A 310 -1.65 -17.99 12.06
CA THR A 310 -0.62 -17.18 12.72
C THR A 310 0.21 -16.34 11.75
N GLN A 311 0.37 -16.78 10.51
CA GLN A 311 1.02 -16.08 9.41
C GLN A 311 0.46 -16.56 8.09
N ILE A 312 0.21 -15.65 7.16
CA ILE A 312 -0.32 -15.94 5.82
C ILE A 312 0.42 -15.06 4.81
N ASP A 313 1.00 -15.69 3.78
CA ASP A 313 1.62 -14.99 2.65
C ASP A 313 0.88 -15.38 1.37
N ILE A 314 0.32 -14.39 0.65
CA ILE A 314 -0.49 -14.57 -0.55
C ILE A 314 0.05 -13.69 -1.67
N ASP A 315 0.18 -14.26 -2.87
CA ASP A 315 0.33 -13.52 -4.11
C ASP A 315 -0.95 -13.70 -4.94
N ILE A 316 -1.55 -12.57 -5.38
CA ILE A 316 -2.67 -12.58 -6.31
C ILE A 316 -2.17 -12.70 -7.76
N ASP A 317 -3.05 -13.14 -8.67
CA ASP A 317 -2.75 -13.22 -10.09
C ASP A 317 -2.53 -11.83 -10.71
N CYS A 318 -1.62 -11.76 -11.70
CA CYS A 318 -1.29 -10.54 -12.44
C CYS A 318 -1.42 -10.74 -13.96
N PRO A 319 -2.63 -10.94 -14.50
CA PRO A 319 -2.84 -11.17 -15.92
C PRO A 319 -2.45 -9.96 -16.77
N LEU A 320 -1.93 -10.23 -17.97
CA LEU A 320 -1.64 -9.20 -18.96
C LEU A 320 -2.94 -8.67 -19.57
N ILE A 321 -3.06 -7.34 -19.65
CA ILE A 321 -4.15 -6.62 -20.31
C ILE A 321 -3.62 -6.04 -21.62
N THR A 322 -4.26 -6.40 -22.71
CA THR A 322 -4.00 -5.91 -24.06
C THR A 322 -5.32 -5.52 -24.73
N LYS A 323 -5.25 -5.01 -25.94
CA LYS A 323 -6.43 -4.65 -26.72
C LYS A 323 -7.42 -5.82 -26.90
N ASP A 324 -6.92 -7.06 -26.88
CA ASP A 324 -7.74 -8.25 -27.14
C ASP A 324 -8.66 -8.61 -25.95
N ASN A 325 -8.30 -8.19 -24.73
CA ASN A 325 -9.02 -8.55 -23.52
C ASN A 325 -9.41 -7.37 -22.61
N VAL A 326 -9.07 -6.12 -23.00
CA VAL A 326 -9.28 -4.94 -22.16
C VAL A 326 -10.75 -4.67 -21.81
N ASP A 327 -11.69 -5.08 -22.67
CA ASP A 327 -13.12 -4.79 -22.47
C ASP A 327 -13.67 -5.37 -21.15
N GLN A 328 -13.20 -6.54 -20.72
CA GLN A 328 -13.61 -7.11 -19.45
C GLN A 328 -13.15 -6.29 -18.23
N TYR A 329 -11.98 -5.65 -18.33
CA TYR A 329 -11.43 -4.79 -17.28
C TYR A 329 -12.09 -3.41 -17.27
N ILE A 330 -12.45 -2.86 -18.43
CA ILE A 330 -13.29 -1.67 -18.51
C ILE A 330 -14.65 -1.92 -17.85
N GLU A 331 -15.28 -3.09 -18.08
CA GLU A 331 -16.53 -3.45 -17.41
C GLU A 331 -16.35 -3.65 -15.89
N MET A 332 -15.19 -4.15 -15.44
CA MET A 332 -14.85 -4.20 -14.02
C MET A 332 -14.81 -2.78 -13.42
N HIS A 333 -14.13 -1.85 -14.08
CA HIS A 333 -14.01 -0.45 -13.63
C HIS A 333 -15.35 0.33 -13.71
N LYS A 334 -16.22 0.01 -14.65
CA LYS A 334 -17.59 0.56 -14.69
C LYS A 334 -18.43 0.09 -13.51
N LYS A 335 -18.37 -1.21 -13.19
CA LYS A 335 -19.11 -1.77 -12.05
C LYS A 335 -18.71 -1.15 -10.72
N SER A 336 -17.47 -0.74 -10.57
CA SER A 336 -16.97 -0.04 -9.39
C SER A 336 -17.18 1.48 -9.43
N GLY A 337 -17.70 2.01 -10.53
CA GLY A 337 -17.90 3.46 -10.70
C GLY A 337 -16.62 4.25 -11.02
N ALA A 338 -15.48 3.60 -11.24
CA ALA A 338 -14.24 4.25 -11.67
C ALA A 338 -14.31 4.76 -13.11
N ILE A 339 -15.12 4.12 -13.95
CA ILE A 339 -15.48 4.57 -15.30
C ILE A 339 -16.99 4.83 -15.35
N LYS A 340 -17.40 5.97 -15.91
CA LYS A 340 -18.81 6.37 -16.07
C LYS A 340 -19.45 5.76 -17.31
#